data_11de95d557c41207a21a0ebf0fd6a13f
#
_entry.id   11de95d557c41207a21a0ebf0fd6a13f
#
_cell.length_a   1.000
_cell.length_b   1.000
_cell.length_c   1.000
_cell.angle_alpha   90.00
_cell.angle_beta   90.00
_cell.angle_gamma   90.00
#
_symmetry.space_group_name_H-M   'P 1'
#
loop_
_entity.id
_entity.type
_entity.pdbx_description
1 polymer ?
#
loop_
_entity_poly.entity_id
_entity_poly.type
_entity_poly.pdbx_seq_one_letter_code
_entity_poly.pdbx_strand_id
1 'polypeptide(L)'
;MRIRPYLLSLGIVATISFAENASAMQMTRDIKVISSAGARALVDACSAWAEKNKQIVAIAVLDWGGNLIESHAMEGAPMNAIDTALLKAKSALRWRRPTSETNKMVRSGENLAPTFMNDFPQPGALPIIVNGQVVGAMGVSSAQGEQCAQAAIDAVFKGQATTAAR
;
A
#
# COMPACT_ATOMS: atom_id res chain seq x y z
N MET A 1 -64.53 50.86 -43.28
CA MET A 1 -63.17 51.10 -42.75
C MET A 1 -62.81 49.93 -41.90
N ARG A 2 -61.97 48.95 -42.39
CA ARG A 2 -61.64 47.69 -41.70
C ARG A 2 -60.21 47.79 -41.19
N ILE A 3 -60.06 47.76 -39.88
CA ILE A 3 -58.76 47.75 -39.18
C ILE A 3 -58.30 46.31 -39.07
N ARG A 4 -57.13 45.98 -39.63
CA ARG A 4 -56.46 44.64 -39.46
C ARG A 4 -55.59 44.73 -38.24
N PRO A 5 -55.62 43.69 -37.31
CA PRO A 5 -54.68 43.60 -36.24
C PRO A 5 -53.37 42.95 -36.76
N TYR A 6 -52.25 43.56 -36.47
CA TYR A 6 -50.90 42.97 -36.62
C TYR A 6 -50.62 42.08 -35.46
N LEU A 7 -50.42 40.79 -35.73
CA LEU A 7 -49.91 39.82 -34.75
C LEU A 7 -48.40 40.02 -34.64
N LEU A 8 -47.93 40.50 -33.48
CA LEU A 8 -46.53 40.47 -33.11
C LEU A 8 -46.20 39.03 -32.66
N SER A 9 -45.39 38.34 -33.43
CA SER A 9 -44.76 37.03 -32.98
C SER A 9 -43.59 37.35 -32.09
N LEU A 10 -43.72 37.05 -30.79
CA LEU A 10 -42.60 37.04 -29.85
C LEU A 10 -41.74 35.79 -30.10
N GLY A 11 -40.56 35.98 -30.69
CA GLY A 11 -39.57 34.92 -30.82
C GLY A 11 -38.90 34.64 -29.45
N ILE A 12 -39.12 33.46 -28.91
CA ILE A 12 -38.40 32.98 -27.72
C ILE A 12 -37.02 32.56 -28.18
N VAL A 13 -36.00 33.34 -27.85
CA VAL A 13 -34.61 32.96 -28.01
C VAL A 13 -34.24 32.05 -26.83
N ALA A 14 -34.21 30.75 -27.05
CA ALA A 14 -33.70 29.79 -26.07
C ALA A 14 -32.17 29.90 -26.04
N THR A 15 -31.65 30.55 -25.01
CA THR A 15 -30.21 30.50 -24.69
C THR A 15 -29.84 29.14 -24.13
N ILE A 16 -29.23 28.31 -24.95
CA ILE A 16 -28.63 27.06 -24.50
C ILE A 16 -27.35 27.41 -23.74
N SER A 17 -27.43 27.44 -22.42
CA SER A 17 -26.24 27.53 -21.54
C SER A 17 -25.51 26.20 -21.60
N PHE A 18 -24.43 26.12 -22.36
CA PHE A 18 -23.45 25.07 -22.21
C PHE A 18 -22.77 25.29 -20.87
N ALA A 19 -23.17 24.51 -19.85
CA ALA A 19 -22.39 24.37 -18.64
C ALA A 19 -21.11 23.62 -19.02
N GLU A 20 -20.01 24.32 -19.24
CA GLU A 20 -18.68 23.75 -19.28
C GLU A 20 -18.41 23.18 -17.89
N ASN A 21 -18.64 21.86 -17.73
CA ASN A 21 -18.05 21.10 -16.65
C ASN A 21 -16.53 20.99 -16.93
N ALA A 22 -15.82 22.08 -16.78
CA ALA A 22 -14.39 22.04 -16.59
C ALA A 22 -14.19 21.37 -15.23
N SER A 23 -13.98 20.03 -15.22
CA SER A 23 -13.43 19.33 -14.06
C SER A 23 -12.15 20.05 -13.69
N ALA A 24 -12.22 20.91 -12.66
CA ALA A 24 -11.03 21.54 -12.11
C ALA A 24 -10.03 20.42 -11.83
N MET A 25 -8.87 20.45 -12.48
CA MET A 25 -7.84 19.45 -12.31
C MET A 25 -7.48 19.42 -10.83
N GLN A 26 -7.79 18.29 -10.16
CA GLN A 26 -7.55 18.16 -8.73
C GLN A 26 -6.04 18.10 -8.48
N MET A 27 -5.47 19.19 -7.98
CA MET A 27 -4.03 19.31 -7.72
C MET A 27 -3.59 18.57 -6.46
N THR A 28 -4.54 18.15 -5.64
CA THR A 28 -4.32 17.37 -4.41
C THR A 28 -5.20 16.14 -4.42
N ARG A 29 -4.84 15.13 -3.65
CA ARG A 29 -5.65 13.94 -3.42
C ARG A 29 -5.53 13.48 -1.98
N ASP A 30 -6.59 12.87 -1.47
CA ASP A 30 -6.57 12.19 -0.19
C ASP A 30 -5.82 10.86 -0.32
N ILE A 31 -4.99 10.58 0.68
CA ILE A 31 -4.29 9.30 0.78
C ILE A 31 -4.63 8.62 2.10
N LYS A 32 -4.71 7.29 2.06
CA LYS A 32 -4.80 6.47 3.27
C LYS A 32 -3.41 6.17 3.77
N VAL A 33 -3.24 6.20 5.08
CA VAL A 33 -2.01 5.83 5.76
C VAL A 33 -2.31 4.81 6.86
N ILE A 34 -1.35 3.97 7.19
CA ILE A 34 -1.46 3.10 8.36
C ILE A 34 -1.35 3.96 9.62
N SER A 35 -2.33 3.84 10.52
CA SER A 35 -2.26 4.48 11.83
C SER A 35 -1.28 3.75 12.75
N SER A 36 -0.77 4.44 13.78
CA SER A 36 0.07 3.79 14.80
C SER A 36 -0.63 2.62 15.49
N ALA A 37 -1.94 2.73 15.73
CA ALA A 37 -2.73 1.62 16.27
C ALA A 37 -2.79 0.43 15.30
N GLY A 38 -2.94 0.69 13.99
CA GLY A 38 -2.91 -0.35 12.97
C GLY A 38 -1.54 -1.01 12.85
N ALA A 39 -0.45 -0.22 12.93
CA ALA A 39 0.92 -0.74 12.91
C ALA A 39 1.19 -1.65 14.12
N ARG A 40 0.78 -1.24 15.32
CA ARG A 40 0.87 -2.06 16.52
C ARG A 40 0.07 -3.36 16.41
N ALA A 41 -1.17 -3.28 15.92
CA ALA A 41 -1.99 -4.48 15.71
C ALA A 41 -1.35 -5.48 14.72
N LEU A 42 -0.65 -4.98 13.68
CA LEU A 42 0.11 -5.83 12.75
C LEU A 42 1.27 -6.55 13.46
N VAL A 43 2.01 -5.82 14.29
CA VAL A 43 3.12 -6.38 15.09
C VAL A 43 2.58 -7.45 16.05
N ASP A 44 1.53 -7.14 16.80
CA ASP A 44 0.92 -8.07 17.76
C ASP A 44 0.40 -9.35 17.08
N ALA A 45 -0.27 -9.21 15.94
CA ALA A 45 -0.80 -10.34 15.19
C ALA A 45 0.31 -11.25 14.61
N CYS A 46 1.41 -10.67 14.08
CA CYS A 46 2.54 -11.45 13.60
C CYS A 46 3.29 -12.11 14.76
N SER A 47 3.47 -11.43 15.89
CA SER A 47 4.09 -12.01 17.09
C SER A 47 3.30 -13.22 17.59
N ALA A 48 1.98 -13.10 17.71
CA ALA A 48 1.11 -14.21 18.10
C ALA A 48 1.16 -15.38 17.09
N TRP A 49 1.23 -15.07 15.78
CA TRP A 49 1.42 -16.09 14.74
C TRP A 49 2.78 -16.79 14.91
N ALA A 50 3.84 -16.02 15.17
CA ALA A 50 5.20 -16.52 15.32
C ALA A 50 5.31 -17.45 16.54
N GLU A 51 4.75 -17.08 17.68
CA GLU A 51 4.66 -17.92 18.88
C GLU A 51 3.98 -19.26 18.60
N LYS A 52 2.81 -19.22 17.96
CA LYS A 52 2.06 -20.42 17.57
C LYS A 52 2.85 -21.34 16.63
N ASN A 53 3.66 -20.76 15.74
CA ASN A 53 4.46 -21.50 14.76
C ASN A 53 5.91 -21.75 15.22
N LYS A 54 6.23 -21.44 16.49
CA LYS A 54 7.57 -21.62 17.08
C LYS A 54 8.67 -20.93 16.26
N GLN A 55 8.36 -19.72 15.77
CA GLN A 55 9.31 -18.87 15.05
C GLN A 55 9.78 -17.75 15.98
N ILE A 56 11.06 -17.40 15.90
CA ILE A 56 11.59 -16.16 16.45
C ILE A 56 11.66 -15.16 15.32
N VAL A 57 11.01 -14.02 15.48
CA VAL A 57 10.89 -13.00 14.41
C VAL A 57 11.32 -11.63 14.91
N ALA A 58 11.78 -10.81 13.96
CA ALA A 58 11.83 -9.37 14.12
C ALA A 58 10.97 -8.74 13.03
N ILE A 59 10.21 -7.70 13.38
CA ILE A 59 9.14 -7.12 12.59
C ILE A 59 9.40 -5.62 12.43
N ALA A 60 9.15 -5.08 11.23
CA ALA A 60 9.13 -3.65 10.97
C ALA A 60 7.90 -3.30 10.11
N VAL A 61 7.15 -2.28 10.52
CA VAL A 61 5.99 -1.74 9.77
C VAL A 61 6.31 -0.32 9.33
N LEU A 62 6.21 -0.08 8.03
CA LEU A 62 6.43 1.21 7.40
C LEU A 62 5.11 1.82 6.94
N ASP A 63 5.03 3.15 6.95
CA ASP A 63 4.00 3.89 6.24
C ASP A 63 4.26 3.91 4.71
N TRP A 64 3.35 4.55 3.96
CA TRP A 64 3.47 4.71 2.51
C TRP A 64 4.71 5.53 2.08
N GLY A 65 5.19 6.41 2.94
CA GLY A 65 6.40 7.25 2.72
C GLY A 65 7.70 6.53 3.08
N GLY A 66 7.64 5.31 3.62
CA GLY A 66 8.80 4.53 4.03
C GLY A 66 9.31 4.86 5.43
N ASN A 67 8.54 5.62 6.23
CA ASN A 67 8.87 5.90 7.63
C ASN A 67 8.53 4.67 8.49
N LEU A 68 9.43 4.35 9.42
CA LEU A 68 9.18 3.30 10.42
C LEU A 68 8.13 3.80 11.42
N ILE A 69 6.99 3.10 11.50
CA ILE A 69 5.91 3.42 12.45
C ILE A 69 6.02 2.55 13.70
N GLU A 70 6.30 1.25 13.51
CA GLU A 70 6.37 0.29 14.60
C GLU A 70 7.41 -0.79 14.28
N SER A 71 8.09 -1.28 15.32
CA SER A 71 9.01 -2.41 15.20
C SER A 71 9.04 -3.22 16.48
N HIS A 72 9.32 -4.51 16.34
CA HIS A 72 9.46 -5.43 17.47
C HIS A 72 10.46 -6.54 17.14
N ALA A 73 11.32 -6.87 18.07
CA ALA A 73 12.15 -8.06 18.03
C ALA A 73 11.75 -8.99 19.20
N MET A 74 11.40 -10.22 18.89
CA MET A 74 11.15 -11.24 19.91
C MET A 74 12.47 -11.58 20.63
N GLU A 75 12.35 -11.99 21.86
CA GLU A 75 13.49 -12.51 22.63
C GLU A 75 14.20 -13.64 21.84
N GLY A 76 15.53 -13.57 21.77
CA GLY A 76 16.34 -14.50 20.99
C GLY A 76 16.50 -14.13 19.51
N ALA A 77 15.91 -13.05 19.04
CA ALA A 77 16.17 -12.56 17.68
C ALA A 77 17.64 -12.13 17.53
N PRO A 78 18.30 -12.43 16.38
CA PRO A 78 19.68 -12.01 16.15
C PRO A 78 19.83 -10.49 16.12
N MET A 79 21.05 -10.00 16.40
CA MET A 79 21.36 -8.57 16.53
C MET A 79 20.92 -7.73 15.31
N ASN A 80 21.03 -8.27 14.11
CA ASN A 80 20.68 -7.56 12.86
C ASN A 80 19.24 -7.81 12.38
N ALA A 81 18.40 -8.45 13.18
CA ALA A 81 17.07 -8.90 12.72
C ALA A 81 16.12 -7.74 12.43
N ILE A 82 16.14 -6.69 13.25
CA ILE A 82 15.31 -5.48 13.02
C ILE A 82 15.76 -4.77 11.73
N ASP A 83 17.05 -4.58 11.53
CA ASP A 83 17.58 -3.94 10.32
C ASP A 83 17.20 -4.73 9.06
N THR A 84 17.29 -6.07 9.16
CA THR A 84 16.86 -6.96 8.07
C THR A 84 15.37 -6.82 7.77
N ALA A 85 14.53 -6.80 8.81
CA ALA A 85 13.09 -6.61 8.65
C ALA A 85 12.77 -5.25 7.98
N LEU A 86 13.44 -4.19 8.42
CA LEU A 86 13.30 -2.84 7.86
C LEU A 86 13.71 -2.78 6.39
N LEU A 87 14.85 -3.36 6.02
CA LEU A 87 15.33 -3.40 4.64
C LEU A 87 14.37 -4.17 3.72
N LYS A 88 13.85 -5.31 4.18
CA LYS A 88 12.83 -6.07 3.46
C LYS A 88 11.55 -5.26 3.27
N ALA A 89 11.06 -4.60 4.33
CA ALA A 89 9.86 -3.75 4.24
C ALA A 89 10.04 -2.62 3.21
N LYS A 90 11.20 -1.95 3.20
CA LYS A 90 11.54 -0.92 2.19
C LYS A 90 11.52 -1.48 0.77
N SER A 91 12.05 -2.68 0.57
CA SER A 91 12.03 -3.34 -0.73
C SER A 91 10.58 -3.65 -1.18
N ALA A 92 9.75 -4.26 -0.30
CA ALA A 92 8.35 -4.53 -0.61
C ALA A 92 7.56 -3.25 -0.94
N LEU A 93 7.79 -2.16 -0.19
CA LEU A 93 7.16 -0.87 -0.41
C LEU A 93 7.52 -0.28 -1.77
N ARG A 94 8.81 -0.27 -2.12
CA ARG A 94 9.34 0.28 -3.38
C ARG A 94 8.79 -0.46 -4.59
N TRP A 95 8.85 -1.79 -4.57
CA TRP A 95 8.46 -2.62 -5.70
C TRP A 95 6.97 -2.98 -5.72
N ARG A 96 6.24 -2.65 -4.64
CA ARG A 96 4.79 -2.88 -4.48
C ARG A 96 4.39 -4.34 -4.70
N ARG A 97 5.27 -5.25 -4.27
CA ARG A 97 5.08 -6.71 -4.40
C ARG A 97 5.80 -7.45 -3.26
N PRO A 98 5.47 -8.71 -3.02
CA PRO A 98 6.21 -9.57 -2.10
C PRO A 98 7.70 -9.60 -2.44
N THR A 99 8.55 -9.57 -1.42
CA THR A 99 10.00 -9.62 -1.65
C THR A 99 10.47 -10.93 -2.25
N SER A 100 9.73 -12.03 -2.07
CA SER A 100 9.98 -13.31 -2.76
C SER A 100 9.86 -13.19 -4.29
N GLU A 101 8.89 -12.39 -4.78
CA GLU A 101 8.74 -12.13 -6.21
C GLU A 101 9.90 -11.30 -6.76
N THR A 102 10.26 -10.22 -6.06
CA THR A 102 11.42 -9.39 -6.43
C THR A 102 12.71 -10.23 -6.43
N ASN A 103 12.87 -11.12 -5.45
CA ASN A 103 14.01 -12.05 -5.39
C ASN A 103 14.08 -12.96 -6.61
N LYS A 104 12.93 -13.54 -7.02
CA LYS A 104 12.87 -14.41 -8.21
C LYS A 104 13.30 -13.65 -9.48
N MET A 105 12.81 -12.42 -9.65
CA MET A 105 13.16 -11.59 -10.83
C MET A 105 14.66 -11.27 -10.89
N VAL A 106 15.28 -10.96 -9.74
CA VAL A 106 16.73 -10.75 -9.66
C VAL A 106 17.48 -12.03 -9.97
N ARG A 107 17.10 -13.15 -9.37
CA ARG A 107 17.80 -14.44 -9.55
C ARG A 107 17.67 -15.02 -10.96
N SER A 108 16.55 -14.76 -11.64
CA SER A 108 16.35 -15.17 -13.03
C SER A 108 17.03 -14.24 -14.06
N GLY A 109 17.51 -13.09 -13.62
CA GLY A 109 18.03 -12.04 -14.51
C GLY A 109 16.95 -11.25 -15.24
N GLU A 110 15.67 -11.48 -14.93
CA GLU A 110 14.54 -10.76 -15.54
C GLU A 110 14.59 -9.26 -15.24
N ASN A 111 14.95 -8.91 -14.00
CA ASN A 111 15.11 -7.53 -13.57
C ASN A 111 16.21 -7.40 -12.53
N LEU A 112 17.32 -6.80 -12.91
CA LEU A 112 18.47 -6.57 -12.04
C LEU A 112 18.45 -5.17 -11.35
N ALA A 113 17.46 -4.32 -11.65
CA ALA A 113 17.38 -2.98 -11.08
C ALA A 113 17.44 -2.96 -9.54
N PRO A 114 16.84 -3.91 -8.78
CA PRO A 114 16.95 -3.93 -7.34
C PRO A 114 18.41 -4.00 -6.83
N THR A 115 19.30 -4.67 -7.55
CA THR A 115 20.72 -4.79 -7.16
C THR A 115 21.49 -3.47 -7.30
N PHE A 116 21.09 -2.63 -8.27
CA PHE A 116 21.70 -1.32 -8.50
C PHE A 116 21.08 -0.21 -7.64
N MET A 117 19.89 -0.44 -7.07
CA MET A 117 19.16 0.53 -6.25
C MET A 117 19.41 0.37 -4.74
N ASN A 118 20.41 -0.37 -4.36
CA ASN A 118 20.71 -0.70 -2.97
C ASN A 118 19.49 -1.28 -2.22
N ASP A 119 18.77 -2.17 -2.89
CA ASP A 119 17.61 -2.86 -2.32
C ASP A 119 18.01 -4.18 -1.66
N PHE A 120 17.13 -4.66 -0.80
CA PHE A 120 17.32 -5.94 -0.11
C PHE A 120 16.15 -6.91 -0.43
N PRO A 121 16.11 -7.48 -1.64
CA PRO A 121 14.98 -8.29 -2.11
C PRO A 121 15.05 -9.72 -1.56
N GLN A 122 15.28 -9.90 -0.27
CA GLN A 122 15.22 -11.20 0.39
C GLN A 122 13.78 -11.49 0.84
N PRO A 123 13.25 -12.71 0.65
CA PRO A 123 11.90 -13.06 1.08
C PRO A 123 11.65 -12.71 2.55
N GLY A 124 10.45 -12.21 2.85
CA GLY A 124 10.04 -11.89 4.21
C GLY A 124 9.28 -10.57 4.36
N ALA A 125 8.93 -9.88 3.28
CA ALA A 125 8.12 -8.66 3.39
C ALA A 125 7.02 -8.59 2.33
N LEU A 126 5.93 -7.92 2.72
CA LEU A 126 4.74 -7.69 1.91
C LEU A 126 4.36 -6.21 1.91
N PRO A 127 3.97 -5.63 0.76
CA PRO A 127 3.29 -4.36 0.74
C PRO A 127 1.88 -4.52 1.27
N ILE A 128 1.32 -3.46 1.83
CA ILE A 128 -0.07 -3.39 2.28
C ILE A 128 -0.81 -2.45 1.35
N ILE A 129 -1.77 -2.99 0.60
CA ILE A 129 -2.48 -2.28 -0.47
C ILE A 129 -3.97 -2.28 -0.14
N VAL A 130 -4.55 -1.10 0.04
CA VAL A 130 -5.99 -0.92 0.36
C VAL A 130 -6.64 -0.12 -0.77
N ASN A 131 -7.64 -0.70 -1.44
CA ASN A 131 -8.32 -0.08 -2.58
C ASN A 131 -7.35 0.39 -3.69
N GLY A 132 -6.34 -0.43 -4.01
CA GLY A 132 -5.33 -0.13 -5.03
C GLY A 132 -4.24 0.88 -4.62
N GLN A 133 -4.34 1.46 -3.41
CA GLN A 133 -3.32 2.35 -2.88
C GLN A 133 -2.38 1.60 -1.92
N VAL A 134 -1.08 1.72 -2.13
CA VAL A 134 -0.09 1.26 -1.15
C VAL A 134 -0.16 2.18 0.07
N VAL A 135 -0.51 1.62 1.22
CA VAL A 135 -0.64 2.35 2.48
C VAL A 135 0.56 2.14 3.40
N GLY A 136 1.40 1.16 3.08
CA GLY A 136 2.61 0.84 3.81
C GLY A 136 3.18 -0.52 3.42
N ALA A 137 4.09 -1.04 4.23
CA ALA A 137 4.66 -2.38 4.08
C ALA A 137 5.02 -2.97 5.45
N MET A 138 5.03 -4.30 5.50
CA MET A 138 5.45 -5.05 6.68
C MET A 138 6.58 -6.00 6.30
N GLY A 139 7.71 -5.90 7.00
CA GLY A 139 8.86 -6.76 6.84
C GLY A 139 9.07 -7.61 8.10
N VAL A 140 9.45 -8.86 7.87
CA VAL A 140 9.70 -9.83 8.92
C VAL A 140 11.01 -10.56 8.65
N SER A 141 11.89 -10.55 9.63
CA SER A 141 13.15 -11.28 9.61
C SER A 141 12.95 -12.66 10.24
N SER A 142 12.63 -13.63 9.41
CA SER A 142 12.59 -15.08 9.73
C SER A 142 12.51 -15.88 8.43
N ALA A 143 12.60 -17.21 8.55
CA ALA A 143 12.44 -18.12 7.42
C ALA A 143 11.01 -18.10 6.83
N GLN A 144 10.00 -17.82 7.65
CA GLN A 144 8.59 -17.77 7.29
C GLN A 144 8.03 -16.32 7.39
N GLY A 145 8.87 -15.33 7.05
CA GLY A 145 8.53 -13.92 7.23
C GLY A 145 7.31 -13.46 6.44
N GLU A 146 7.16 -13.88 5.19
CA GLU A 146 5.98 -13.52 4.39
C GLU A 146 4.70 -14.16 4.90
N GLN A 147 4.76 -15.38 5.42
CA GLN A 147 3.61 -16.05 6.03
C GLN A 147 3.14 -15.33 7.30
N CYS A 148 4.09 -14.89 8.16
CA CYS A 148 3.78 -14.08 9.33
C CYS A 148 3.15 -12.74 8.93
N ALA A 149 3.75 -12.04 7.98
CA ALA A 149 3.24 -10.77 7.48
C ALA A 149 1.83 -10.92 6.86
N GLN A 150 1.60 -11.97 6.07
CA GLN A 150 0.30 -12.25 5.47
C GLN A 150 -0.76 -12.52 6.55
N ALA A 151 -0.45 -13.38 7.52
CA ALA A 151 -1.38 -13.70 8.60
C ALA A 151 -1.76 -12.43 9.41
N ALA A 152 -0.79 -11.54 9.66
CA ALA A 152 -1.04 -10.28 10.34
C ALA A 152 -1.92 -9.33 9.51
N ILE A 153 -1.63 -9.17 8.22
CA ILE A 153 -2.41 -8.32 7.31
C ILE A 153 -3.85 -8.82 7.23
N ASP A 154 -4.06 -10.13 7.07
CA ASP A 154 -5.40 -10.73 7.01
C ASP A 154 -6.18 -10.52 8.31
N ALA A 155 -5.53 -10.68 9.46
CA ALA A 155 -6.16 -10.47 10.76
C ALA A 155 -6.57 -9.01 11.01
N VAL A 156 -5.70 -8.06 10.67
CA VAL A 156 -5.92 -6.63 10.94
C VAL A 156 -6.86 -5.99 9.92
N PHE A 157 -6.67 -6.27 8.65
CA PHE A 157 -7.46 -5.65 7.56
C PHE A 157 -8.69 -6.45 7.15
N LYS A 158 -8.86 -7.68 7.65
CA LYS A 158 -10.06 -8.52 7.41
C LYS A 158 -10.45 -8.61 5.92
N GLY A 159 -9.48 -8.83 5.06
CA GLY A 159 -9.68 -8.94 3.61
C GLY A 159 -9.81 -7.60 2.86
N GLN A 160 -9.69 -6.44 3.54
CA GLN A 160 -9.72 -5.13 2.88
C GLN A 160 -8.37 -4.74 2.26
N ALA A 161 -7.29 -5.46 2.57
CA ALA A 161 -5.97 -5.23 2.00
C ALA A 161 -5.55 -6.39 1.09
N THR A 162 -4.68 -6.07 0.12
CA THR A 162 -3.97 -7.04 -0.73
C THR A 162 -2.47 -6.83 -0.60
N THR A 163 -1.69 -7.82 -1.00
CA THR A 163 -0.21 -7.81 -0.90
C THR A 163 0.48 -7.84 -2.27
N ALA A 164 -0.29 -7.80 -3.35
CA ALA A 164 0.19 -7.66 -4.71
C ALA A 164 -0.63 -6.60 -5.44
N ALA A 165 0.02 -5.74 -6.20
CA ALA A 165 -0.64 -4.83 -7.12
C ALA A 165 -1.24 -5.65 -8.28
N ARG A 166 -2.51 -5.39 -8.60
CA ARG A 166 -3.18 -5.96 -9.77
C ARG A 166 -2.82 -5.18 -11.01
#